data_36f36a89af2efba504d7fd3de9f7f93f
#
_entry.id   36f36a89af2efba504d7fd3de9f7f93f
#
_cell.length_a   1.000
_cell.length_b   1.000
_cell.length_c   1.000
_cell.angle_alpha   90.00
_cell.angle_beta   90.00
_cell.angle_gamma   90.00
#
_symmetry.space_group_name_H-M   'P 1'
#
loop_
_entity.id
_entity.type
_entity.pdbx_description
1 polymer ?
#
loop_
_entity_poly.entity_id
_entity_poly.type
_entity_poly.pdbx_seq_one_letter_code
_entity_poly.pdbx_strand_id
1 'polypeptide(L)'
;GDDPTSAGALANEIIHNIISLRSKNDTVWDTSITCGISTFPSISPDAKTLLHNAEQAIYYGKLGGKGHLTVYRTGLETRSTDSNLRTAYERVAPTIYALTAAIDAKDSYTFIHSMNVSKYAVILARDLGMSENDIELVRDAGMLHDIGKISIPERILQKTSQLTPEEYEIMKTHVENSTKMIRYLPHMDYVIPAVLGHHERYDGTGYPRGLAGEDIPYMAR
;
A
#
# COMPACT_ATOMS: atom_id res chain seq x y z
N GLY A 1 -19.03 3.36 -21.75
CA GLY A 1 -18.40 3.45 -23.04
C GLY A 1 -17.30 2.42 -23.19
N ASP A 2 -17.35 1.70 -24.29
CA ASP A 2 -16.58 0.48 -24.49
C ASP A 2 -15.20 0.73 -25.14
N ASP A 3 -14.79 2.00 -25.23
CA ASP A 3 -13.53 2.38 -25.86
C ASP A 3 -12.51 2.89 -24.83
N PRO A 4 -11.37 2.19 -24.68
CA PRO A 4 -10.28 2.61 -23.80
C PRO A 4 -9.78 4.03 -24.12
N THR A 5 -9.87 4.45 -25.37
CA THR A 5 -9.43 5.77 -25.86
C THR A 5 -10.30 6.89 -25.28
N SER A 6 -11.63 6.68 -25.27
CA SER A 6 -12.59 7.64 -24.67
C SER A 6 -12.41 7.77 -23.17
N ALA A 7 -12.22 6.64 -22.45
CA ALA A 7 -11.96 6.65 -21.03
C ALA A 7 -10.63 7.34 -20.70
N GLY A 8 -9.60 7.11 -21.52
CA GLY A 8 -8.30 7.77 -21.40
C GLY A 8 -8.38 9.29 -21.62
N ALA A 9 -9.14 9.72 -22.61
CA ALA A 9 -9.37 11.15 -22.89
C ALA A 9 -10.07 11.83 -21.71
N LEU A 10 -11.13 11.24 -21.17
CA LEU A 10 -11.85 11.76 -20.00
C LEU A 10 -10.95 11.83 -18.76
N ALA A 11 -10.18 10.80 -18.50
CA ALA A 11 -9.25 10.78 -17.34
C ALA A 11 -8.16 11.85 -17.48
N ASN A 12 -7.61 12.05 -18.66
CA ASN A 12 -6.64 13.12 -18.92
C ASN A 12 -7.27 14.52 -18.75
N GLU A 13 -8.52 14.70 -19.18
CA GLU A 13 -9.27 15.95 -18.96
C GLU A 13 -9.48 16.21 -17.46
N ILE A 14 -9.85 15.21 -16.68
CA ILE A 14 -10.00 15.31 -15.23
C ILE A 14 -8.67 15.72 -14.59
N ILE A 15 -7.57 15.03 -14.93
CA ILE A 15 -6.23 15.34 -14.44
C ILE A 15 -5.86 16.78 -14.77
N HIS A 16 -6.06 17.19 -16.01
CA HIS A 16 -5.75 18.55 -16.48
C HIS A 16 -6.58 19.60 -15.73
N ASN A 17 -7.88 19.37 -15.56
CA ASN A 17 -8.76 20.28 -14.84
C ASN A 17 -8.35 20.45 -13.37
N ILE A 18 -7.96 19.37 -12.69
CA ILE A 18 -7.51 19.45 -11.30
C ILE A 18 -6.16 20.17 -11.19
N ILE A 19 -5.23 19.90 -12.12
CA ILE A 19 -3.95 20.62 -12.18
C ILE A 19 -4.17 22.11 -12.47
N SER A 20 -5.12 22.46 -13.34
CA SER A 20 -5.44 23.85 -13.67
C SER A 20 -6.12 24.63 -12.54
N LEU A 21 -6.91 23.95 -11.69
CA LEU A 21 -7.48 24.53 -10.47
C LEU A 21 -6.39 24.91 -9.45
N ARG A 22 -5.30 24.13 -9.43
CA ARG A 22 -4.10 24.41 -8.62
C ARG A 22 -3.44 25.75 -8.99
N SER A 23 -3.34 26.06 -10.27
CA SER A 23 -2.70 27.28 -10.76
C SER A 23 -3.45 28.58 -10.39
N LYS A 24 -4.73 28.48 -10.03
CA LYS A 24 -5.58 29.65 -9.72
C LYS A 24 -5.60 30.07 -8.26
N ASN A 25 -5.18 29.18 -7.36
CA ASN A 25 -5.25 29.40 -5.91
C ASN A 25 -3.88 29.35 -5.28
N ASP A 26 -3.07 30.34 -5.30
CA ASP A 26 -1.72 30.56 -4.70
C ASP A 26 -1.28 29.69 -3.50
N THR A 27 -2.00 28.62 -3.17
CA THR A 27 -1.64 27.61 -2.17
C THR A 27 -0.82 26.51 -2.80
N VAL A 28 0.44 26.41 -2.41
CA VAL A 28 1.40 25.39 -2.86
C VAL A 28 1.05 24.02 -2.25
N TRP A 29 0.06 23.35 -2.83
CA TRP A 29 -0.17 21.94 -2.56
C TRP A 29 0.52 21.13 -3.66
N ASP A 30 1.51 20.32 -3.28
CA ASP A 30 2.15 19.39 -4.22
C ASP A 30 1.26 18.15 -4.42
N THR A 31 0.13 18.35 -5.09
CA THR A 31 -0.88 17.32 -5.36
C THR A 31 -0.68 16.77 -6.75
N SER A 32 -0.39 15.50 -6.87
CA SER A 32 -0.41 14.76 -8.13
C SER A 32 -1.57 13.74 -8.11
N ILE A 33 -2.18 13.49 -9.27
CA ILE A 33 -3.26 12.53 -9.42
C ILE A 33 -2.78 11.40 -10.32
N THR A 34 -2.81 10.19 -9.81
CA THR A 34 -2.57 8.97 -10.60
C THR A 34 -3.91 8.31 -10.87
N CYS A 35 -4.23 8.06 -12.13
CA CYS A 35 -5.45 7.39 -12.55
C CYS A 35 -5.13 6.01 -13.13
N GLY A 36 -5.95 5.01 -12.76
CA GLY A 36 -5.93 3.68 -13.38
C GLY A 36 -7.21 3.45 -14.18
N ILE A 37 -7.08 2.86 -15.36
CA ILE A 37 -8.20 2.48 -16.20
C ILE A 37 -8.16 0.99 -16.46
N SER A 38 -9.31 0.33 -16.36
CA SER A 38 -9.56 -1.00 -16.89
C SER A 38 -10.77 -0.99 -17.80
N THR A 39 -10.88 -1.96 -18.70
CA THR A 39 -11.92 -2.00 -19.71
C THR A 39 -12.72 -3.29 -19.64
N PHE A 40 -14.05 -3.13 -19.81
CA PHE A 40 -15.02 -4.23 -19.89
C PHE A 40 -15.62 -4.24 -21.32
N PRO A 41 -15.91 -5.41 -21.90
CA PRO A 41 -15.60 -6.76 -21.43
C PRO A 41 -14.21 -7.27 -21.88
N SER A 42 -13.47 -6.49 -22.67
CA SER A 42 -12.29 -6.93 -23.41
C SER A 42 -11.11 -7.40 -22.52
N ILE A 43 -10.95 -6.79 -21.35
CA ILE A 43 -9.87 -7.10 -20.39
C ILE A 43 -10.44 -7.65 -19.08
N SER A 44 -11.62 -7.18 -18.68
CA SER A 44 -12.24 -7.56 -17.42
C SER A 44 -13.63 -8.12 -17.68
N PRO A 45 -13.87 -9.42 -17.39
CA PRO A 45 -15.13 -10.09 -17.74
C PRO A 45 -16.30 -9.75 -16.79
N ASP A 46 -16.02 -9.20 -15.62
CA ASP A 46 -16.99 -8.87 -14.57
C ASP A 46 -16.58 -7.62 -13.80
N ALA A 47 -17.49 -7.12 -12.95
CA ALA A 47 -17.28 -5.88 -12.19
C ALA A 47 -16.14 -6.00 -11.15
N LYS A 48 -15.98 -7.18 -10.52
CA LYS A 48 -14.92 -7.41 -9.51
C LYS A 48 -13.54 -7.35 -10.19
N THR A 49 -13.39 -8.06 -11.30
CA THR A 49 -12.17 -8.04 -12.11
C THR A 49 -11.90 -6.66 -12.70
N LEU A 50 -12.94 -5.92 -13.11
CA LEU A 50 -12.80 -4.56 -13.64
C LEU A 50 -12.20 -3.62 -12.59
N LEU A 51 -12.73 -3.66 -11.37
CA LEU A 51 -12.24 -2.83 -10.26
C LEU A 51 -10.81 -3.23 -9.87
N HIS A 52 -10.56 -4.52 -9.70
CA HIS A 52 -9.24 -5.04 -9.38
C HIS A 52 -8.18 -4.60 -10.41
N ASN A 53 -8.46 -4.75 -11.70
CA ASN A 53 -7.55 -4.37 -12.77
C ASN A 53 -7.32 -2.84 -12.82
N ALA A 54 -8.33 -2.03 -12.50
CA ALA A 54 -8.17 -0.58 -12.40
C ALA A 54 -7.29 -0.20 -11.21
N GLU A 55 -7.42 -0.87 -10.07
CA GLU A 55 -6.56 -0.70 -8.89
C GLU A 55 -5.11 -1.11 -9.19
N GLN A 56 -4.90 -2.21 -9.90
CA GLN A 56 -3.58 -2.63 -10.38
C GLN A 56 -2.96 -1.57 -11.31
N ALA A 57 -3.76 -0.98 -12.21
CA ALA A 57 -3.27 0.09 -13.07
C ALA A 57 -2.83 1.33 -12.27
N ILE A 58 -3.55 1.70 -11.20
CA ILE A 58 -3.12 2.76 -10.28
C ILE A 58 -1.82 2.39 -9.59
N TYR A 59 -1.73 1.15 -9.10
CA TYR A 59 -0.54 0.64 -8.43
C TYR A 59 0.70 0.74 -9.33
N TYR A 60 0.68 0.14 -10.51
CA TYR A 60 1.80 0.20 -11.46
C TYR A 60 2.05 1.62 -12.00
N GLY A 61 1.00 2.44 -12.10
CA GLY A 61 1.12 3.85 -12.44
C GLY A 61 1.93 4.62 -11.39
N LYS A 62 1.69 4.36 -10.11
CA LYS A 62 2.45 4.99 -9.01
C LYS A 62 3.91 4.55 -8.97
N LEU A 63 4.22 3.31 -9.36
CA LEU A 63 5.59 2.81 -9.48
C LEU A 63 6.37 3.51 -10.58
N GLY A 64 5.72 3.84 -11.69
CA GLY A 64 6.31 4.58 -12.82
C GLY A 64 6.49 6.08 -12.57
N GLY A 65 6.03 6.60 -11.41
CA GLY A 65 6.00 8.02 -11.04
C GLY A 65 4.57 8.50 -10.79
N LYS A 66 4.41 9.51 -9.92
CA LYS A 66 3.08 10.05 -9.60
C LYS A 66 2.57 10.99 -10.73
N GLY A 67 1.27 11.12 -10.85
CA GLY A 67 0.66 12.19 -11.66
C GLY A 67 0.36 11.83 -13.11
N HIS A 68 0.20 10.56 -13.45
CA HIS A 68 -0.14 10.14 -14.81
C HIS A 68 -1.24 9.09 -14.87
N LEU A 69 -1.73 8.85 -16.06
CA LEU A 69 -2.73 7.86 -16.39
C LEU A 69 -2.06 6.53 -16.75
N THR A 70 -2.55 5.45 -16.17
CA THR A 70 -2.15 4.10 -16.54
C THR A 70 -3.37 3.28 -16.97
N VAL A 71 -3.28 2.63 -18.12
CA VAL A 71 -4.32 1.71 -18.62
C VAL A 71 -3.88 0.30 -18.33
N TYR A 72 -4.73 -0.47 -17.63
CA TYR A 72 -4.46 -1.88 -17.37
C TYR A 72 -4.39 -2.67 -18.69
N ARG A 73 -3.37 -3.52 -18.77
CA ARG A 73 -3.17 -4.48 -19.86
C ARG A 73 -2.63 -5.75 -19.24
N THR A 74 -3.00 -6.91 -19.79
CA THR A 74 -2.40 -8.19 -19.39
C THR A 74 -0.87 -8.09 -19.52
N GLY A 75 -0.14 -8.44 -18.46
CA GLY A 75 1.33 -8.29 -18.40
C GLY A 75 1.81 -6.88 -18.04
N LEU A 76 0.96 -6.03 -17.45
CA LEU A 76 1.37 -4.72 -16.96
C LEU A 76 2.46 -4.83 -15.88
N GLU A 77 2.39 -5.87 -15.06
CA GLU A 77 3.34 -6.25 -14.03
C GLU A 77 4.77 -6.48 -14.56
N THR A 78 4.92 -6.92 -15.80
CA THR A 78 6.25 -7.21 -16.41
C THR A 78 6.95 -5.98 -16.97
N ARG A 79 6.29 -4.81 -17.00
CA ARG A 79 6.85 -3.57 -17.56
C ARG A 79 7.41 -2.60 -16.53
N SER A 80 7.18 -2.84 -15.25
CA SER A 80 7.85 -2.11 -14.18
C SER A 80 9.31 -2.56 -14.14
N THR A 81 10.21 -1.74 -14.68
CA THR A 81 11.64 -2.04 -14.63
C THR A 81 12.12 -2.07 -13.19
N ASP A 82 12.77 -3.15 -12.77
CA ASP A 82 13.32 -3.44 -11.44
C ASP A 82 14.09 -2.26 -10.79
N SER A 83 14.58 -1.33 -11.60
CA SER A 83 15.34 -0.18 -11.14
C SER A 83 14.53 0.84 -10.34
N ASN A 84 13.21 0.97 -10.57
CA ASN A 84 12.43 2.07 -10.00
C ASN A 84 12.01 1.82 -8.54
N LEU A 85 11.58 0.60 -8.20
CA LEU A 85 11.23 0.23 -6.83
C LEU A 85 12.46 0.23 -5.93
N ARG A 86 13.53 -0.42 -6.37
CA ARG A 86 14.79 -0.45 -5.65
C ARG A 86 15.33 0.95 -5.37
N THR A 87 15.30 1.83 -6.38
CA THR A 87 15.72 3.23 -6.22
C THR A 87 14.79 4.01 -5.29
N ALA A 88 13.48 3.75 -5.32
CA ALA A 88 12.53 4.39 -4.42
C ALA A 88 12.78 3.97 -2.97
N TYR A 89 12.93 2.67 -2.71
CA TYR A 89 13.25 2.14 -1.38
C TYR A 89 14.60 2.68 -0.87
N GLU A 90 15.67 2.64 -1.66
CA GLU A 90 16.99 3.14 -1.26
C GLU A 90 16.97 4.61 -0.79
N ARG A 91 16.10 5.44 -1.37
CA ARG A 91 15.92 6.85 -0.96
C ARG A 91 15.23 7.00 0.37
N VAL A 92 14.29 6.13 0.71
CA VAL A 92 13.48 6.24 1.93
C VAL A 92 13.90 5.28 3.02
N ALA A 93 14.75 4.30 2.72
CA ALA A 93 15.22 3.30 3.67
C ALA A 93 15.80 3.92 4.97
N PRO A 94 16.62 4.98 4.93
CA PRO A 94 17.10 5.61 6.16
C PRO A 94 15.96 6.16 7.02
N THR A 95 14.92 6.71 6.40
CA THR A 95 13.73 7.22 7.10
C THR A 95 12.91 6.06 7.70
N ILE A 96 12.75 4.97 6.96
CA ILE A 96 12.08 3.76 7.44
C ILE A 96 12.80 3.21 8.66
N TYR A 97 14.13 3.04 8.57
CA TYR A 97 14.93 2.56 9.69
C TYR A 97 14.85 3.49 10.90
N ALA A 98 14.90 4.81 10.72
CA ALA A 98 14.77 5.77 11.80
C ALA A 98 13.39 5.71 12.48
N LEU A 99 12.31 5.59 11.69
CA LEU A 99 10.95 5.45 12.21
C LEU A 99 10.78 4.15 12.98
N THR A 100 11.25 3.03 12.41
CA THR A 100 11.15 1.72 13.06
C THR A 100 11.99 1.68 14.34
N ALA A 101 13.17 2.28 14.35
CA ALA A 101 14.01 2.40 15.55
C ALA A 101 13.36 3.31 16.63
N ALA A 102 12.65 4.36 16.23
CA ALA A 102 11.93 5.21 17.18
C ALA A 102 10.76 4.47 17.86
N ILE A 103 10.13 3.53 17.15
CA ILE A 103 9.10 2.65 17.71
C ILE A 103 9.73 1.65 18.67
N ASP A 104 10.88 1.08 18.31
CA ASP A 104 11.63 0.14 19.15
C ASP A 104 12.07 0.77 20.50
N ALA A 105 12.40 2.04 20.50
CA ALA A 105 12.65 2.77 21.74
C ALA A 105 11.42 2.87 22.66
N LYS A 106 10.21 2.74 22.09
CA LYS A 106 8.93 2.78 22.82
C LYS A 106 8.39 1.38 23.14
N ASP A 107 8.69 0.42 22.29
CA ASP A 107 8.29 -0.99 22.37
C ASP A 107 9.49 -1.86 22.00
N SER A 108 10.25 -2.32 22.99
CA SER A 108 11.56 -2.99 22.88
C SER A 108 11.57 -4.28 22.03
N TYR A 109 10.50 -4.55 21.27
CA TYR A 109 10.34 -5.76 20.45
C TYR A 109 10.15 -5.50 18.95
N THR A 110 9.94 -4.23 18.53
CA THR A 110 9.33 -3.95 17.21
C THR A 110 10.32 -3.95 16.05
N PHE A 111 11.56 -3.44 16.20
CA PHE A 111 12.52 -3.35 15.08
C PHE A 111 13.00 -4.71 14.60
N ILE A 112 13.47 -5.55 15.52
CA ILE A 112 13.91 -6.91 15.19
C ILE A 112 12.73 -7.73 14.67
N HIS A 113 11.53 -7.51 15.23
CA HIS A 113 10.30 -8.14 14.75
C HIS A 113 10.02 -7.76 13.30
N SER A 114 9.95 -6.48 12.97
CA SER A 114 9.67 -6.01 11.60
C SER A 114 10.71 -6.48 10.59
N MET A 115 12.00 -6.48 10.97
CA MET A 115 13.05 -7.06 10.14
C MET A 115 12.84 -8.58 9.88
N ASN A 116 12.47 -9.33 10.92
CA ASN A 116 12.24 -10.76 10.78
C ASN A 116 10.97 -11.06 9.96
N VAL A 117 9.88 -10.31 10.17
CA VAL A 117 8.66 -10.41 9.35
C VAL A 117 9.00 -10.15 7.89
N SER A 118 9.68 -9.06 7.59
CA SER A 118 10.15 -8.73 6.24
C SER A 118 10.98 -9.85 5.62
N LYS A 119 11.96 -10.37 6.37
CA LYS A 119 12.83 -11.46 5.91
C LYS A 119 12.05 -12.75 5.61
N TYR A 120 11.16 -13.16 6.51
CA TYR A 120 10.39 -14.40 6.33
C TYR A 120 9.35 -14.24 5.22
N ALA A 121 8.72 -13.08 5.09
CA ALA A 121 7.82 -12.80 3.97
C ALA A 121 8.52 -12.91 2.61
N VAL A 122 9.75 -12.38 2.50
CA VAL A 122 10.58 -12.54 1.28
C VAL A 122 10.91 -14.01 0.99
N ILE A 123 11.27 -14.79 2.00
CA ILE A 123 11.57 -16.22 1.81
C ILE A 123 10.33 -16.95 1.31
N LEU A 124 9.17 -16.72 1.94
CA LEU A 124 7.91 -17.34 1.55
C LEU A 124 7.49 -16.91 0.13
N ALA A 125 7.56 -15.62 -0.19
CA ALA A 125 7.22 -15.09 -1.50
C ALA A 125 8.06 -15.72 -2.62
N ARG A 126 9.36 -15.92 -2.37
CA ARG A 126 10.25 -16.63 -3.32
C ARG A 126 9.87 -18.09 -3.50
N ASP A 127 9.56 -18.77 -2.41
CA ASP A 127 9.15 -20.17 -2.45
C ASP A 127 7.81 -20.38 -3.18
N LEU A 128 6.91 -19.37 -3.09
CA LEU A 128 5.66 -19.32 -3.84
C LEU A 128 5.83 -18.90 -5.30
N GLY A 129 7.04 -18.59 -5.75
CA GLY A 129 7.32 -18.19 -7.13
C GLY A 129 6.76 -16.81 -7.50
N MET A 130 6.62 -15.92 -6.51
CA MET A 130 6.15 -14.56 -6.74
C MET A 130 7.14 -13.74 -7.57
N SER A 131 6.66 -12.71 -8.26
CA SER A 131 7.53 -11.82 -9.03
C SER A 131 8.50 -11.04 -8.12
N GLU A 132 9.64 -10.58 -8.64
CA GLU A 132 10.59 -9.76 -7.87
C GLU A 132 9.93 -8.48 -7.33
N ASN A 133 9.02 -7.87 -8.08
CA ASN A 133 8.25 -6.71 -7.62
C ASN A 133 7.36 -7.04 -6.42
N ASP A 134 6.71 -8.20 -6.42
CA ASP A 134 5.88 -8.65 -5.32
C ASP A 134 6.73 -9.00 -4.10
N ILE A 135 7.90 -9.60 -4.32
CA ILE A 135 8.88 -9.88 -3.26
C ILE A 135 9.35 -8.58 -2.61
N GLU A 136 9.65 -7.54 -3.41
CA GLU A 136 9.99 -6.23 -2.87
C GLU A 136 8.83 -5.59 -2.11
N LEU A 137 7.58 -5.72 -2.61
CA LEU A 137 6.40 -5.22 -1.93
C LEU A 137 6.24 -5.85 -0.55
N VAL A 138 6.28 -7.19 -0.45
CA VAL A 138 6.11 -7.86 0.84
C VAL A 138 7.26 -7.58 1.80
N ARG A 139 8.48 -7.41 1.29
CA ARG A 139 9.65 -6.95 2.07
C ARG A 139 9.35 -5.61 2.74
N ASP A 140 8.94 -4.64 1.94
CA ASP A 140 8.74 -3.26 2.38
C ASP A 140 7.49 -3.14 3.26
N ALA A 141 6.43 -3.88 2.92
CA ALA A 141 5.24 -3.99 3.77
C ALA A 141 5.57 -4.59 5.13
N GLY A 142 6.39 -5.66 5.17
CA GLY A 142 6.85 -6.28 6.42
C GLY A 142 7.66 -5.32 7.30
N MET A 143 8.43 -4.40 6.71
CA MET A 143 9.15 -3.37 7.47
C MET A 143 8.22 -2.29 8.02
N LEU A 144 7.11 -1.99 7.33
CA LEU A 144 6.27 -0.82 7.59
C LEU A 144 4.93 -1.15 8.26
N HIS A 145 4.54 -2.43 8.36
CA HIS A 145 3.19 -2.81 8.79
C HIS A 145 2.79 -2.22 10.14
N ASP A 146 3.73 -2.12 11.04
CA ASP A 146 3.55 -1.76 12.44
C ASP A 146 4.01 -0.34 12.81
N ILE A 147 4.44 0.50 11.85
CA ILE A 147 4.95 1.86 12.19
C ILE A 147 3.90 2.73 12.87
N GLY A 148 2.62 2.46 12.68
CA GLY A 148 1.53 3.14 13.36
C GLY A 148 1.45 2.89 14.86
N LYS A 149 2.16 1.88 15.40
CA LYS A 149 2.27 1.65 16.85
C LYS A 149 2.89 2.83 17.61
N ILE A 150 3.62 3.71 16.93
CA ILE A 150 4.14 4.95 17.52
C ILE A 150 3.03 5.81 18.13
N SER A 151 1.81 5.76 17.57
CA SER A 151 0.65 6.49 18.05
C SER A 151 -0.10 5.82 19.21
N ILE A 152 0.22 4.57 19.51
CA ILE A 152 -0.43 3.82 20.58
C ILE A 152 0.16 4.23 21.94
N PRO A 153 -0.68 4.49 22.96
CA PRO A 153 -0.19 4.81 24.29
C PRO A 153 0.72 3.72 24.87
N GLU A 154 1.83 4.11 25.45
CA GLU A 154 2.84 3.20 26.00
C GLU A 154 2.27 2.21 27.03
N ARG A 155 1.35 2.67 27.87
CA ARG A 155 0.62 1.82 28.85
C ARG A 155 -0.16 0.67 28.23
N ILE A 156 -0.52 0.78 26.93
CA ILE A 156 -1.20 -0.28 26.17
C ILE A 156 -0.16 -1.17 25.50
N LEU A 157 0.88 -0.60 24.89
CA LEU A 157 1.95 -1.35 24.21
C LEU A 157 2.72 -2.24 25.19
N GLN A 158 3.04 -1.73 26.39
CA GLN A 158 3.86 -2.45 27.38
C GLN A 158 3.03 -3.26 28.37
N LYS A 159 1.71 -3.36 28.16
CA LYS A 159 0.85 -4.10 29.06
C LYS A 159 1.17 -5.60 29.03
N THR A 160 1.50 -6.18 30.18
CA THR A 160 1.84 -7.60 30.30
C THR A 160 0.64 -8.52 30.52
N SER A 161 -0.54 -7.95 30.84
CA SER A 161 -1.81 -8.66 30.93
C SER A 161 -2.60 -8.52 29.64
N GLN A 162 -3.69 -9.27 29.49
CA GLN A 162 -4.59 -9.13 28.34
C GLN A 162 -5.14 -7.68 28.25
N LEU A 163 -5.26 -7.17 27.03
CA LEU A 163 -5.89 -5.89 26.77
C LEU A 163 -7.39 -5.98 27.08
N THR A 164 -7.96 -4.92 27.64
CA THR A 164 -9.40 -4.81 27.70
C THR A 164 -10.00 -4.62 26.29
N PRO A 165 -11.31 -4.83 26.07
CA PRO A 165 -11.92 -4.57 24.77
C PRO A 165 -11.64 -3.15 24.26
N GLU A 166 -11.71 -2.14 25.12
CA GLU A 166 -11.44 -0.74 24.77
C GLU A 166 -9.98 -0.51 24.39
N GLU A 167 -9.04 -1.11 25.13
CA GLU A 167 -7.62 -1.05 24.82
C GLU A 167 -7.30 -1.78 23.51
N TYR A 168 -8.00 -2.87 23.22
CA TYR A 168 -7.84 -3.61 21.98
C TYR A 168 -8.34 -2.80 20.78
N GLU A 169 -9.46 -2.05 20.92
CA GLU A 169 -9.89 -1.12 19.86
C GLU A 169 -8.84 -0.03 19.61
N ILE A 170 -8.20 0.50 20.66
CA ILE A 170 -7.10 1.45 20.50
C ILE A 170 -5.91 0.78 19.78
N MET A 171 -5.55 -0.43 20.18
CA MET A 171 -4.45 -1.18 19.53
C MET A 171 -4.72 -1.38 18.03
N LYS A 172 -5.93 -1.72 17.63
CA LYS A 172 -6.29 -1.91 16.20
C LYS A 172 -6.05 -0.67 15.34
N THR A 173 -6.09 0.52 15.93
CA THR A 173 -5.86 1.77 15.19
C THR A 173 -4.46 1.89 14.58
N HIS A 174 -3.47 1.08 15.04
CA HIS A 174 -2.13 1.13 14.47
C HIS A 174 -2.12 0.82 12.97
N VAL A 175 -3.02 -0.05 12.48
CA VAL A 175 -3.11 -0.42 11.06
C VAL A 175 -3.38 0.81 10.19
N GLU A 176 -4.45 1.55 10.53
CA GLU A 176 -4.78 2.77 9.80
C GLU A 176 -3.73 3.88 9.99
N ASN A 177 -3.16 3.98 11.19
CA ASN A 177 -2.11 4.95 11.47
C ASN A 177 -0.83 4.62 10.69
N SER A 178 -0.48 3.33 10.52
CA SER A 178 0.60 2.90 9.62
C SER A 178 0.36 3.41 8.21
N THR A 179 -0.83 3.20 7.67
CA THR A 179 -1.15 3.66 6.30
C THR A 179 -1.14 5.18 6.16
N LYS A 180 -1.59 5.93 7.18
CA LYS A 180 -1.50 7.39 7.19
C LYS A 180 -0.04 7.85 7.14
N MET A 181 0.85 7.22 7.91
CA MET A 181 2.29 7.56 7.94
C MET A 181 2.97 7.21 6.60
N ILE A 182 2.67 6.03 6.03
CA ILE A 182 3.23 5.58 4.76
C ILE A 182 2.93 6.57 3.62
N ARG A 183 1.76 7.21 3.63
CA ARG A 183 1.39 8.23 2.62
C ARG A 183 2.30 9.44 2.60
N TYR A 184 3.02 9.71 3.68
CA TYR A 184 4.04 10.77 3.73
C TYR A 184 5.42 10.30 3.24
N LEU A 185 5.62 8.99 3.06
CA LEU A 185 6.86 8.45 2.50
C LEU A 185 6.79 8.51 0.96
N PRO A 186 7.73 9.19 0.30
CA PRO A 186 7.73 9.28 -1.15
C PRO A 186 7.75 7.89 -1.80
N HIS A 187 6.84 7.68 -2.73
CA HIS A 187 6.77 6.45 -3.55
C HIS A 187 6.51 5.13 -2.79
N MET A 188 5.98 5.19 -1.56
CA MET A 188 5.72 3.98 -0.76
C MET A 188 4.23 3.59 -0.70
N ASP A 189 3.34 4.30 -1.39
CA ASP A 189 1.89 4.00 -1.38
C ASP A 189 1.54 2.56 -1.84
N TYR A 190 2.44 1.92 -2.58
CA TYR A 190 2.23 0.56 -3.11
C TYR A 190 2.15 -0.52 -2.02
N VAL A 191 2.73 -0.30 -0.85
CA VAL A 191 2.67 -1.26 0.26
C VAL A 191 1.36 -1.14 1.06
N ILE A 192 0.59 -0.06 0.88
CA ILE A 192 -0.61 0.22 1.68
C ILE A 192 -1.63 -0.92 1.67
N PRO A 193 -1.96 -1.57 0.55
CA PRO A 193 -2.91 -2.68 0.56
C PRO A 193 -2.47 -3.84 1.45
N ALA A 194 -1.18 -4.20 1.42
CA ALA A 194 -0.62 -5.25 2.27
C ALA A 194 -0.62 -4.83 3.75
N VAL A 195 -0.17 -3.61 4.04
CA VAL A 195 -0.16 -3.06 5.41
C VAL A 195 -1.57 -2.94 5.97
N LEU A 196 -2.54 -2.48 5.17
CA LEU A 196 -3.92 -2.35 5.63
C LEU A 196 -4.58 -3.70 5.93
N GLY A 197 -4.17 -4.76 5.23
CA GLY A 197 -4.77 -6.09 5.34
C GLY A 197 -4.05 -7.07 6.26
N HIS A 198 -2.91 -6.71 6.87
CA HIS A 198 -2.07 -7.67 7.59
C HIS A 198 -2.72 -8.28 8.86
N HIS A 199 -3.79 -7.69 9.36
CA HIS A 199 -4.62 -8.24 10.45
C HIS A 199 -5.98 -8.74 9.98
N GLU A 200 -6.24 -8.75 8.67
CA GLU A 200 -7.41 -9.45 8.15
C GLU A 200 -7.25 -10.96 8.33
N ARG A 201 -8.36 -11.63 8.50
CA ARG A 201 -8.39 -13.09 8.69
C ARG A 201 -9.20 -13.74 7.59
N TYR A 202 -8.74 -14.89 7.12
CA TYR A 202 -9.40 -15.60 6.02
C TYR A 202 -10.88 -15.89 6.30
N ASP A 203 -11.23 -16.05 7.60
CA ASP A 203 -12.60 -16.25 8.07
C ASP A 203 -13.45 -14.96 8.17
N GLY A 204 -12.89 -13.80 7.86
CA GLY A 204 -13.57 -12.49 7.93
C GLY A 204 -13.67 -11.91 9.34
N THR A 205 -13.06 -12.53 10.35
CA THR A 205 -13.07 -12.02 11.74
C THR A 205 -11.91 -11.07 12.04
N GLY A 206 -11.14 -10.71 11.02
CA GLY A 206 -10.02 -9.77 11.11
C GLY A 206 -10.43 -8.31 11.16
N TYR A 207 -9.46 -7.43 11.05
CA TYR A 207 -9.66 -5.98 11.04
C TYR A 207 -8.63 -5.32 10.12
N PRO A 208 -8.82 -4.06 9.68
CA PRO A 208 -9.89 -3.12 10.07
C PRO A 208 -11.17 -3.24 9.24
N ARG A 209 -11.17 -4.00 8.14
CA ARG A 209 -12.29 -4.04 7.17
C ARG A 209 -13.15 -5.29 7.29
N GLY A 210 -12.69 -6.34 7.98
CA GLY A 210 -13.36 -7.63 8.07
C GLY A 210 -13.44 -8.34 6.72
N LEU A 211 -12.40 -8.20 5.88
CA LEU A 211 -12.32 -8.88 4.60
C LEU A 211 -12.16 -10.38 4.81
N ALA A 212 -12.76 -11.19 3.92
CA ALA A 212 -12.71 -12.64 4.02
C ALA A 212 -12.17 -13.28 2.73
N GLY A 213 -11.52 -14.42 2.89
CA GLY A 213 -11.07 -15.23 1.77
C GLY A 213 -10.17 -14.44 0.81
N GLU A 214 -10.53 -14.49 -0.46
CA GLU A 214 -9.75 -13.85 -1.53
C GLU A 214 -9.99 -12.34 -1.67
N ASP A 215 -10.92 -11.77 -0.91
CA ASP A 215 -11.08 -10.32 -0.86
C ASP A 215 -9.94 -9.64 -0.08
N ILE A 216 -9.20 -10.41 0.75
CA ILE A 216 -7.96 -9.96 1.37
C ILE A 216 -6.90 -9.82 0.27
N PRO A 217 -6.20 -8.69 0.18
CA PRO A 217 -5.08 -8.54 -0.77
C PRO A 217 -4.09 -9.69 -0.65
N TYR A 218 -3.68 -10.28 -1.78
CA TYR A 218 -2.81 -11.47 -1.78
C TYR A 218 -1.53 -11.25 -0.96
N MET A 219 -0.95 -10.05 -1.04
CA MET A 219 0.27 -9.67 -0.31
C MET A 219 0.05 -9.50 1.22
N ALA A 220 -1.21 -9.51 1.67
CA ALA A 220 -1.57 -9.44 3.09
C ALA A 220 -1.93 -10.82 3.68
N ARG A 221 -2.17 -11.81 2.81
CA ARG A 221 -2.46 -13.21 3.18
C ARG A 221 -1.17 -13.98 3.50
#